data_a4df179b3c4bc6d1ee28a216f86c1438
#
_entry.id   a4df179b3c4bc6d1ee28a216f86c1438
#
_cell.length_a   1.000
_cell.length_b   1.000
_cell.length_c   1.000
_cell.angle_alpha   90.00
_cell.angle_beta   90.00
_cell.angle_gamma   90.00
#
_symmetry.space_group_name_H-M   'P 1'
#
loop_
_entity.id
_entity.type
_entity.pdbx_description
1 polymer ?
#
loop_
_entity_poly.entity_id
_entity_poly.type
_entity_poly.pdbx_seq_one_letter_code
_entity_poly.pdbx_strand_id
1 'polypeptide(L)'
;YQAAGIAPESVDSGAIIITGESAKTRNARPAVMALSQSLGDFVVASAGPHLESVIAGHGAGAQTLSEQRLCRVLNIDIGGGTANYALFDAGKISGTACLNVGGRLLETDSQGRVVYAHKPGQM
;
A
#
# COMPACT_ATOMS: atom_id res chain seq x y z
N TYR A 1 7.46 18.96 0.25
CA TYR A 1 6.99 20.19 -0.39
C TYR A 1 8.17 21.10 -0.75
N GLN A 2 9.05 21.49 0.19
CA GLN A 2 10.19 22.38 -0.08
C GLN A 2 11.10 21.90 -1.22
N ALA A 3 11.45 20.60 -1.26
CA ALA A 3 12.27 20.02 -2.31
C ALA A 3 11.63 20.06 -3.69
N ALA A 4 10.30 20.14 -3.75
CA ALA A 4 9.51 20.23 -4.98
C ALA A 4 9.14 21.68 -5.34
N GLY A 5 9.50 22.66 -4.51
CA GLY A 5 9.11 24.06 -4.71
C GLY A 5 7.60 24.32 -4.54
N ILE A 6 6.90 23.44 -3.82
CA ILE A 6 5.44 23.53 -3.60
C ILE A 6 5.20 24.15 -2.23
N ALA A 7 4.41 25.22 -2.16
CA ALA A 7 3.92 25.77 -0.91
C ALA A 7 2.81 24.85 -0.35
N PRO A 8 2.87 24.39 0.90
CA PRO A 8 1.85 23.51 1.48
C PRO A 8 0.42 24.07 1.34
N GLU A 9 0.28 25.38 1.44
CA GLU A 9 -0.99 26.11 1.35
C GLU A 9 -1.61 26.10 -0.06
N SER A 10 -0.82 25.72 -1.07
CA SER A 10 -1.30 25.57 -2.46
C SER A 10 -1.90 24.20 -2.74
N VAL A 11 -1.93 23.30 -1.77
CA VAL A 11 -2.52 21.95 -1.90
C VAL A 11 -3.98 21.99 -1.43
N ASP A 12 -4.90 21.88 -2.35
CA ASP A 12 -6.35 21.99 -2.07
C ASP A 12 -6.89 20.77 -1.29
N SER A 13 -6.40 19.57 -1.57
CA SER A 13 -6.85 18.36 -0.89
C SER A 13 -5.83 17.23 -0.99
N GLY A 14 -5.95 16.24 -0.13
CA GLY A 14 -5.10 15.06 -0.16
C GLY A 14 -5.76 13.85 0.48
N ALA A 15 -5.11 12.71 0.40
CA ALA A 15 -5.55 11.49 1.07
C ALA A 15 -4.38 10.81 1.78
N ILE A 16 -4.65 10.28 2.97
CA ILE A 16 -3.72 9.44 3.72
C ILE A 16 -4.35 8.06 3.84
N ILE A 17 -3.68 7.06 3.31
CA ILE A 17 -4.12 5.67 3.41
C ILE A 17 -3.16 4.93 4.34
N ILE A 18 -3.72 4.34 5.41
CA ILE A 18 -2.95 3.47 6.30
C ILE A 18 -3.23 2.03 5.91
N THR A 19 -2.18 1.29 5.65
CA THR A 19 -2.27 -0.09 5.17
C THR A 19 -1.42 -1.05 6.01
N GLY A 20 -1.69 -2.34 5.87
CA GLY A 20 -0.90 -3.42 6.44
C GLY A 20 -0.81 -3.42 7.98
N GLU A 21 0.31 -3.88 8.50
CA GLU A 21 0.55 -3.96 9.95
C GLU A 21 0.59 -2.59 10.63
N SER A 22 0.97 -1.52 9.90
CA SER A 22 0.98 -0.15 10.42
C SER A 22 -0.42 0.31 10.86
N ALA A 23 -1.47 -0.12 10.18
CA ALA A 23 -2.86 0.20 10.55
C ALA A 23 -3.29 -0.41 11.89
N LYS A 24 -2.64 -1.48 12.32
CA LYS A 24 -2.93 -2.21 13.56
C LYS A 24 -2.20 -1.63 14.78
N THR A 25 -1.25 -0.73 14.58
CA THR A 25 -0.48 -0.15 15.68
C THR A 25 -1.30 0.88 16.46
N ARG A 26 -1.09 0.94 17.80
CA ARG A 26 -1.82 1.87 18.68
C ARG A 26 -1.62 3.34 18.33
N ASN A 27 -0.49 3.69 17.73
CA ASN A 27 -0.13 5.05 17.35
C ASN A 27 -0.46 5.39 15.89
N ALA A 28 -1.00 4.47 15.09
CA ALA A 28 -1.33 4.72 13.70
C ALA A 28 -2.31 5.89 13.55
N ARG A 29 -3.44 5.83 14.27
CA ARG A 29 -4.47 6.88 14.21
C ARG A 29 -3.98 8.24 14.72
N PRO A 30 -3.33 8.36 15.90
CA PRO A 30 -2.75 9.63 16.33
C PRO A 30 -1.73 10.22 15.36
N ALA A 31 -0.85 9.41 14.77
CA ALA A 31 0.15 9.87 13.81
C ALA A 31 -0.51 10.44 12.55
N VAL A 32 -1.54 9.77 12.02
CA VAL A 32 -2.27 10.24 10.84
C VAL A 32 -3.07 11.50 11.13
N MET A 33 -3.71 11.59 12.30
CA MET A 33 -4.42 12.79 12.69
C MET A 33 -3.49 14.01 12.84
N ALA A 34 -2.28 13.80 13.38
CA ALA A 34 -1.27 14.85 13.45
C ALA A 34 -0.80 15.29 12.05
N LEU A 35 -0.62 14.35 11.13
CA LEU A 35 -0.26 14.66 9.74
C LEU A 35 -1.39 15.41 9.02
N SER A 36 -2.65 14.98 9.16
CA SER A 36 -3.78 15.66 8.53
C SER A 36 -3.93 17.10 9.00
N GLN A 37 -3.72 17.36 10.29
CA GLN A 37 -3.77 18.72 10.84
C GLN A 37 -2.69 19.65 10.29
N SER A 38 -1.52 19.12 9.93
CA SER A 38 -0.40 19.91 9.40
C SER A 38 -0.41 20.06 7.88
N LEU A 39 -1.21 19.27 7.16
CA LEU A 39 -1.20 19.22 5.70
C LEU A 39 -2.47 19.79 5.06
N GLY A 40 -3.49 20.19 5.84
CA GLY A 40 -4.77 20.72 5.36
C GLY A 40 -5.89 19.68 5.34
N ASP A 41 -6.91 19.86 4.49
CA ASP A 41 -8.08 18.97 4.40
C ASP A 41 -7.76 17.63 3.74
N PHE A 42 -7.28 16.68 4.55
CA PHE A 42 -6.92 15.33 4.11
C PHE A 42 -7.97 14.30 4.51
N VAL A 43 -8.35 13.47 3.56
CA VAL A 43 -9.17 12.28 3.81
C VAL A 43 -8.28 11.18 4.37
N VAL A 44 -8.66 10.63 5.53
CA VAL A 44 -7.98 9.49 6.15
C VAL A 44 -8.80 8.23 5.89
N ALA A 45 -8.21 7.29 5.20
CA ALA A 45 -8.81 5.98 4.94
C ALA A 45 -7.98 4.86 5.56
N SER A 46 -8.64 3.88 6.14
CA SER A 46 -8.04 2.60 6.51
C SER A 46 -8.62 1.53 5.59
N ALA A 47 -7.79 0.95 4.76
CA ALA A 47 -8.20 -0.12 3.86
C ALA A 47 -7.84 -1.48 4.47
N GLY A 48 -8.80 -2.40 4.49
CA GLY A 48 -8.48 -3.81 4.72
C GLY A 48 -7.71 -4.38 3.52
N PRO A 49 -7.02 -5.54 3.67
CA PRO A 49 -6.12 -6.07 2.66
C PRO A 49 -6.78 -6.33 1.30
N HIS A 50 -8.05 -6.70 1.27
CA HIS A 50 -8.79 -6.89 0.03
C HIS A 50 -9.04 -5.58 -0.71
N LEU A 51 -9.47 -4.52 0.00
CA LEU A 51 -9.67 -3.20 -0.59
C LEU A 51 -8.34 -2.58 -1.04
N GLU A 52 -7.29 -2.74 -0.23
CA GLU A 52 -5.93 -2.31 -0.58
C GLU A 52 -5.48 -2.93 -1.91
N SER A 53 -5.68 -4.26 -2.09
CA SER A 53 -5.35 -4.96 -3.32
C SER A 53 -6.08 -4.38 -4.56
N VAL A 54 -7.37 -4.06 -4.40
CA VAL A 54 -8.19 -3.48 -5.47
C VAL A 54 -7.71 -2.08 -5.83
N ILE A 55 -7.49 -1.22 -4.82
CA ILE A 55 -7.02 0.16 -5.02
C ILE A 55 -5.65 0.16 -5.71
N ALA A 56 -4.72 -0.70 -5.28
CA ALA A 56 -3.41 -0.84 -5.91
C ALA A 56 -3.53 -1.28 -7.38
N GLY A 57 -4.42 -2.22 -7.69
CA GLY A 57 -4.69 -2.67 -9.05
C GLY A 57 -5.30 -1.60 -9.95
N HIS A 58 -6.19 -0.76 -9.40
CA HIS A 58 -6.72 0.40 -10.11
C HIS A 58 -5.62 1.44 -10.37
N GLY A 59 -4.83 1.78 -9.35
CA GLY A 59 -3.73 2.75 -9.46
C GLY A 59 -2.64 2.32 -10.46
N ALA A 60 -2.38 1.02 -10.56
CA ALA A 60 -1.45 0.44 -11.54
C ALA A 60 -2.03 0.34 -12.95
N GLY A 61 -3.32 0.67 -13.17
CA GLY A 61 -4.00 0.54 -14.47
C GLY A 61 -4.33 -0.91 -14.87
N ALA A 62 -4.22 -1.87 -13.96
CA ALA A 62 -4.46 -3.29 -14.25
C ALA A 62 -5.89 -3.57 -14.67
N GLN A 63 -6.87 -2.89 -14.07
CA GLN A 63 -8.27 -2.98 -14.48
C GLN A 63 -8.47 -2.49 -15.92
N THR A 64 -7.99 -1.29 -16.22
CA THR A 64 -8.12 -0.69 -17.55
C THR A 64 -7.45 -1.55 -18.63
N LEU A 65 -6.27 -2.09 -18.33
CA LEU A 65 -5.57 -3.01 -19.23
C LEU A 65 -6.39 -4.28 -19.50
N SER A 66 -6.95 -4.87 -18.43
CA SER A 66 -7.79 -6.06 -18.49
C SER A 66 -9.06 -5.82 -19.34
N GLU A 67 -9.71 -4.66 -19.17
CA GLU A 67 -10.89 -4.27 -19.93
C GLU A 67 -10.58 -4.05 -21.40
N GLN A 68 -9.57 -3.25 -21.71
CA GLN A 68 -9.21 -2.91 -23.09
C GLN A 68 -8.75 -4.12 -23.91
N ARG A 69 -8.08 -5.07 -23.27
CA ARG A 69 -7.57 -6.28 -23.92
C ARG A 69 -8.47 -7.51 -23.77
N LEU A 70 -9.60 -7.38 -23.07
CA LEU A 70 -10.52 -8.48 -22.76
C LEU A 70 -9.78 -9.72 -22.22
N CYS A 71 -8.85 -9.50 -21.32
CA CYS A 71 -7.98 -10.56 -20.78
C CYS A 71 -7.93 -10.51 -19.25
N ARG A 72 -7.36 -11.55 -18.65
CA ARG A 72 -7.05 -11.59 -17.23
C ARG A 72 -5.75 -10.87 -16.95
N VAL A 73 -5.77 -9.99 -15.96
CA VAL A 73 -4.59 -9.27 -15.47
C VAL A 73 -4.50 -9.46 -13.96
N LEU A 74 -3.37 -9.97 -13.49
CA LEU A 74 -3.04 -10.06 -12.08
C LEU A 74 -2.16 -8.87 -11.71
N ASN A 75 -2.64 -8.05 -10.79
CA ASN A 75 -1.82 -7.03 -10.12
C ASN A 75 -1.21 -7.63 -8.86
N ILE A 76 0.09 -7.42 -8.67
CA ILE A 76 0.82 -7.82 -7.46
C ILE A 76 1.49 -6.57 -6.90
N ASP A 77 1.04 -6.18 -5.70
CA ASP A 77 1.62 -5.07 -4.96
C ASP A 77 2.39 -5.60 -3.76
N ILE A 78 3.72 -5.44 -3.77
CA ILE A 78 4.62 -5.98 -2.75
C ILE A 78 5.10 -4.84 -1.87
N GLY A 79 4.56 -4.79 -0.66
CA GLY A 79 5.02 -3.88 0.39
C GLY A 79 6.17 -4.44 1.23
N GLY A 80 6.45 -3.80 2.36
CA GLY A 80 7.51 -4.26 3.27
C GLY A 80 7.18 -5.59 3.96
N GLY A 81 5.95 -5.79 4.42
CA GLY A 81 5.52 -6.95 5.18
C GLY A 81 4.50 -7.84 4.50
N THR A 82 3.81 -7.35 3.47
CA THR A 82 2.71 -8.05 2.79
C THR A 82 2.84 -7.94 1.28
N ALA A 83 2.26 -8.91 0.57
CA ALA A 83 2.00 -8.85 -0.85
C ALA A 83 0.49 -8.94 -1.09
N ASN A 84 -0.06 -7.98 -1.80
CA ASN A 84 -1.47 -7.82 -2.12
C ASN A 84 -1.71 -8.16 -3.58
N TYR A 85 -2.72 -8.99 -3.83
CA TYR A 85 -3.04 -9.51 -5.16
C TYR A 85 -4.46 -9.10 -5.55
N ALA A 86 -4.63 -8.59 -6.77
CA ALA A 86 -5.93 -8.34 -7.37
C ALA A 86 -5.99 -8.90 -8.78
N LEU A 87 -6.94 -9.80 -9.03
CA LEU A 87 -7.18 -10.38 -10.34
C LEU A 87 -8.36 -9.67 -11.00
N PHE A 88 -8.12 -9.12 -12.17
CA PHE A 88 -9.14 -8.54 -13.04
C PHE A 88 -9.39 -9.46 -14.23
N ASP A 89 -10.65 -9.61 -14.62
CA ASP A 89 -11.08 -10.37 -15.81
C ASP A 89 -12.00 -9.48 -16.64
N ALA A 90 -11.55 -9.09 -17.82
CA ALA A 90 -12.24 -8.16 -18.73
C ALA A 90 -12.76 -6.90 -17.99
N GLY A 91 -11.92 -6.29 -17.16
CA GLY A 91 -12.20 -5.07 -16.40
C GLY A 91 -12.94 -5.28 -15.08
N LYS A 92 -13.38 -6.48 -14.76
CA LYS A 92 -14.08 -6.79 -13.51
C LYS A 92 -13.14 -7.45 -12.50
N ILE A 93 -13.28 -7.06 -11.22
CA ILE A 93 -12.54 -7.76 -10.16
C ILE A 93 -13.04 -9.19 -10.05
N SER A 94 -12.14 -10.14 -10.16
CA SER A 94 -12.43 -11.59 -10.11
C SER A 94 -11.98 -12.23 -8.80
N GLY A 95 -10.96 -11.64 -8.14
CA GLY A 95 -10.50 -12.13 -6.85
C GLY A 95 -9.41 -11.25 -6.27
N THR A 96 -9.24 -11.37 -4.95
CA THR A 96 -8.15 -10.71 -4.22
C THR A 96 -7.53 -11.69 -3.24
N ALA A 97 -6.25 -11.50 -2.94
CA ALA A 97 -5.52 -12.21 -1.89
C ALA A 97 -4.52 -11.29 -1.22
N CYS A 98 -4.18 -11.62 0.02
CA CYS A 98 -3.09 -10.97 0.73
C CYS A 98 -2.24 -12.03 1.43
N LEU A 99 -0.94 -11.99 1.21
CA LEU A 99 0.03 -12.85 1.87
C LEU A 99 0.92 -12.02 2.79
N ASN A 100 1.23 -12.55 3.97
CA ASN A 100 2.18 -11.94 4.91
C ASN A 100 3.63 -12.17 4.47
N VAL A 101 3.89 -11.94 3.20
CA VAL A 101 5.22 -12.03 2.58
C VAL A 101 5.48 -10.73 1.85
N GLY A 102 6.53 -10.02 2.22
CA GLY A 102 6.89 -8.73 1.63
C GLY A 102 8.39 -8.60 1.43
N GLY A 103 8.82 -7.45 0.95
CA GLY A 103 10.22 -7.17 0.63
C GLY A 103 11.14 -7.01 1.84
N ARG A 104 10.60 -6.91 3.07
CA ARG A 104 11.37 -6.75 4.31
C ARG A 104 11.17 -7.90 5.29
N LEU A 105 11.20 -9.13 4.81
CA LEU A 105 11.14 -10.31 5.67
C LEU A 105 12.43 -10.51 6.47
N LEU A 106 13.55 -10.18 5.86
CA LEU A 106 14.89 -10.29 6.46
C LEU A 106 15.63 -8.97 6.26
N GLU A 107 16.34 -8.54 7.29
CA GLU A 107 17.31 -7.45 7.21
C GLU A 107 18.70 -8.01 7.49
N THR A 108 19.67 -7.61 6.70
CA THR A 108 21.08 -8.02 6.86
C THR A 108 21.96 -6.82 7.12
N ASP A 109 23.04 -7.03 7.88
CA ASP A 109 24.10 -6.04 8.03
C ASP A 109 25.01 -5.99 6.76
N SER A 110 25.99 -5.10 6.79
CA SER A 110 26.95 -4.95 5.70
C SER A 110 27.82 -6.19 5.43
N GLN A 111 27.80 -7.18 6.34
CA GLN A 111 28.52 -8.45 6.22
C GLN A 111 27.58 -9.60 5.78
N GLY A 112 26.31 -9.29 5.46
CA GLY A 112 25.32 -10.29 5.03
C GLY A 112 24.72 -11.12 6.17
N ARG A 113 24.96 -10.78 7.44
CA ARG A 113 24.37 -11.49 8.57
C ARG A 113 22.95 -10.98 8.83
N VAL A 114 22.01 -11.88 9.07
CA VAL A 114 20.63 -11.54 9.41
C VAL A 114 20.59 -10.86 10.76
N VAL A 115 20.15 -9.60 10.80
CA VAL A 115 19.97 -8.80 12.02
C VAL A 115 18.52 -8.66 12.44
N TYR A 116 17.58 -8.89 11.50
CA TYR A 116 16.15 -8.92 11.77
C TYR A 116 15.46 -9.95 10.87
N ALA A 117 14.52 -10.68 11.43
CA ALA A 117 13.64 -11.58 10.69
C ALA A 117 12.20 -11.37 11.13
N HIS A 118 11.31 -10.98 10.20
CA HIS A 118 9.88 -10.91 10.44
C HIS A 118 9.30 -12.32 10.63
N LYS A 119 8.21 -12.46 11.40
CA LYS A 119 7.63 -13.77 11.76
C LYS A 119 7.53 -14.78 10.59
N PRO A 120 7.01 -14.42 9.40
CA PRO A 120 6.99 -15.35 8.26
C PRO A 120 8.38 -15.73 7.75
N GLY A 121 9.42 -14.93 8.00
CA GLY A 121 10.80 -15.22 7.61
C GLY A 121 11.58 -16.05 8.63
N GLN A 122 10.94 -16.45 9.73
CA GLN A 122 11.55 -17.26 10.80
C GLN A 122 11.25 -18.77 10.67
N MET A 123 10.52 -19.18 9.64
CA MET A 123 10.17 -20.60 9.39
C MET A 123 11.29 -21.33 8.67
#